data_a5954a6fb24a365ea69c015336b73830
#
_entry.id   a5954a6fb24a365ea69c015336b73830
#
_cell.length_a   1.000
_cell.length_b   1.000
_cell.length_c   1.000
_cell.angle_alpha   90.00
_cell.angle_beta   90.00
_cell.angle_gamma   90.00
#
_symmetry.space_group_name_H-M   'P 1'
#
loop_
_entity.id
_entity.type
_entity.pdbx_description
1 polymer ?
#
loop_
_entity_poly.entity_id
_entity_poly.type
_entity_poly.pdbx_seq_one_letter_code
_entity_poly.pdbx_strand_id
1 'polypeptide(L)'
;MMNMFRNLFKPSLQLSNLDVSENKRIIKEALRSLNCTGDWQKDGNDIIVRFDFQSGHFGIFISAQHPQIELSFLYFGEAKMEEINLIRHVCNQFNINSDGPRFAYSVNEETNVIDLHIMTTLLLDQYRAKDILSLAMQNCFAWQNAFIRNFNEVRSDARNIGTADVERTLKDAGRELFLLRELELMTQETAPGWRHDETTAATLGQWMVRAFGM
;
A
#
# COMPACT_ATOMS: atom_id res chain seq x y z
N MET A 1 17.51 49.04 0.40
CA MET A 1 16.54 48.28 1.24
C MET A 1 15.96 47.10 0.44
N MET A 2 16.80 46.30 -0.22
CA MET A 2 16.33 45.21 -1.14
C MET A 2 17.12 43.92 -1.02
N ASN A 3 17.78 43.65 0.12
CA ASN A 3 18.57 42.44 0.35
C ASN A 3 18.13 41.60 1.58
N MET A 4 17.00 41.98 2.21
CA MET A 4 16.56 41.30 3.48
C MET A 4 15.63 40.13 3.26
N PHE A 5 15.05 39.94 2.07
CA PHE A 5 14.10 38.86 1.79
C PHE A 5 14.71 37.67 1.07
N ARG A 6 15.98 37.68 0.71
CA ARG A 6 16.64 36.58 -0.01
C ARG A 6 17.06 35.40 0.88
N ASN A 7 17.03 35.56 2.20
CA ASN A 7 17.44 34.52 3.16
C ASN A 7 16.29 33.75 3.84
N LEU A 8 15.02 34.10 3.55
CA LEU A 8 13.86 33.46 4.15
C LEU A 8 13.38 32.19 3.42
N PHE A 9 13.87 31.98 2.22
CA PHE A 9 13.60 30.73 1.47
C PHE A 9 14.94 30.06 1.12
N LYS A 10 15.67 29.62 2.13
CA LYS A 10 16.56 28.49 1.91
C LYS A 10 15.69 27.23 2.01
N PRO A 11 15.43 26.53 0.90
CA PRO A 11 14.89 25.18 0.96
C PRO A 11 16.07 24.26 1.30
N SER A 12 16.43 24.21 2.54
CA SER A 12 17.37 23.20 3.00
C SER A 12 16.79 22.41 4.17
N LEU A 13 15.61 21.87 3.99
CA LEU A 13 15.44 20.49 4.29
C LEU A 13 16.06 19.71 3.12
N GLN A 14 17.39 19.72 3.01
CA GLN A 14 18.09 18.53 2.64
C GLN A 14 17.67 17.56 3.75
N LEU A 15 16.62 16.78 3.48
CA LEU A 15 16.47 15.43 4.00
C LEU A 15 17.78 14.79 3.58
N SER A 16 18.79 14.89 4.44
CA SER A 16 20.06 14.21 4.29
C SER A 16 19.64 12.79 4.00
N ASN A 17 20.10 12.23 2.89
CA ASN A 17 20.00 10.81 2.62
C ASN A 17 20.40 10.13 3.92
N LEU A 18 19.41 9.69 4.72
CA LEU A 18 19.66 8.88 5.88
C LEU A 18 20.32 7.67 5.28
N ASP A 19 21.62 7.57 5.46
CA ASP A 19 22.40 6.48 4.92
C ASP A 19 21.72 5.19 5.35
N VAL A 20 21.58 4.24 4.45
CA VAL A 20 21.04 2.89 4.73
C VAL A 20 21.65 2.31 5.98
N SER A 21 22.95 2.60 6.23
CA SER A 21 23.68 2.22 7.42
C SER A 21 23.11 2.83 8.69
N GLU A 22 22.69 4.08 8.64
CA GLU A 22 22.12 4.78 9.79
C GLU A 22 20.71 4.28 10.09
N ASN A 23 19.85 4.12 9.08
CA ASN A 23 18.54 3.48 9.26
C ASN A 23 18.68 2.06 9.83
N LYS A 24 19.63 1.28 9.31
CA LYS A 24 19.94 -0.05 9.85
C LYS A 24 20.33 0.00 11.33
N ARG A 25 21.20 0.94 11.72
CA ARG A 25 21.65 1.11 13.11
C ARG A 25 20.46 1.46 14.02
N ILE A 26 19.65 2.44 13.63
CA ILE A 26 18.48 2.91 14.38
C ILE A 26 17.47 1.76 14.56
N ILE A 27 17.15 1.03 13.50
CA ILE A 27 16.20 -0.09 13.55
C ILE A 27 16.75 -1.21 14.43
N LYS A 28 18.05 -1.54 14.33
CA LYS A 28 18.67 -2.58 15.14
C LYS A 28 18.58 -2.27 16.64
N GLU A 29 18.81 -1.01 17.02
CA GLU A 29 18.68 -0.55 18.40
C GLU A 29 17.22 -0.58 18.88
N ALA A 30 16.30 -0.12 18.04
CA ALA A 30 14.88 -0.14 18.34
C ALA A 30 14.34 -1.57 18.52
N LEU A 31 14.65 -2.49 17.61
CA LEU A 31 14.26 -3.90 17.72
C LEU A 31 14.83 -4.56 18.98
N ARG A 32 16.12 -4.32 19.29
CA ARG A 32 16.71 -4.80 20.53
C ARG A 32 15.96 -4.30 21.76
N SER A 33 15.57 -3.03 21.77
CA SER A 33 14.82 -2.40 22.87
C SER A 33 13.39 -2.94 23.00
N LEU A 34 12.87 -3.58 21.94
CA LEU A 34 11.57 -4.25 21.91
C LEU A 34 11.69 -5.77 22.14
N ASN A 35 12.89 -6.27 22.47
CA ASN A 35 13.22 -7.69 22.61
C ASN A 35 12.93 -8.51 21.32
N CYS A 36 13.06 -7.88 20.16
CA CYS A 36 12.93 -8.54 18.87
C CYS A 36 14.31 -8.92 18.32
N THR A 37 14.42 -10.15 17.82
CA THR A 37 15.62 -10.62 17.10
C THR A 37 15.31 -10.58 15.59
N GLY A 38 16.11 -9.82 14.83
CA GLY A 38 15.94 -9.68 13.39
C GLY A 38 16.88 -10.59 12.60
N ASP A 39 16.32 -11.24 11.56
CA ASP A 39 17.08 -11.86 10.48
C ASP A 39 17.34 -10.82 9.37
N TRP A 40 18.61 -10.49 9.15
CA TRP A 40 19.07 -9.41 8.29
C TRP A 40 19.58 -9.93 6.97
N GLN A 41 18.97 -9.53 5.88
CA GLN A 41 19.36 -9.89 4.52
C GLN A 41 19.72 -8.64 3.73
N LYS A 42 20.70 -8.76 2.85
CA LYS A 42 21.11 -7.70 1.92
C LYS A 42 20.59 -8.07 0.51
N ASP A 43 19.89 -7.14 -0.11
CA ASP A 43 19.41 -7.26 -1.48
C ASP A 43 19.94 -6.07 -2.31
N GLY A 44 21.03 -6.29 -3.02
CA GLY A 44 21.76 -5.23 -3.71
C GLY A 44 22.28 -4.16 -2.72
N ASN A 45 21.74 -2.94 -2.84
CA ASN A 45 22.01 -1.82 -1.94
C ASN A 45 20.97 -1.66 -0.83
N ASP A 46 19.88 -2.40 -0.91
CA ASP A 46 18.78 -2.38 0.05
C ASP A 46 19.00 -3.41 1.16
N ILE A 47 18.27 -3.26 2.24
CA ILE A 47 18.33 -4.16 3.40
C ILE A 47 16.94 -4.59 3.77
N ILE A 48 16.75 -5.87 4.02
CA ILE A 48 15.52 -6.45 4.55
C ILE A 48 15.84 -7.04 5.93
N VAL A 49 14.99 -6.78 6.90
CA VAL A 49 15.02 -7.47 8.19
C VAL A 49 13.66 -8.10 8.46
N ARG A 50 13.65 -9.38 8.83
CA ARG A 50 12.45 -10.11 9.26
C ARG A 50 12.56 -10.42 10.75
N PHE A 51 11.45 -10.30 11.46
CA PHE A 51 11.38 -10.54 12.90
C PHE A 51 9.96 -10.82 13.35
N ASP A 52 9.83 -11.38 14.55
CA ASP A 52 8.55 -11.63 15.17
C ASP A 52 8.29 -10.61 16.28
N PHE A 53 7.03 -10.16 16.39
CA PHE A 53 6.55 -9.31 17.48
C PHE A 53 5.12 -9.72 17.86
N GLN A 54 4.91 -10.09 19.15
CA GLN A 54 3.58 -10.50 19.66
C GLN A 54 2.87 -11.55 18.79
N SER A 55 3.59 -12.56 18.34
CA SER A 55 3.12 -13.63 17.44
C SER A 55 2.79 -13.18 16.01
N GLY A 56 3.12 -11.95 15.64
CA GLY A 56 3.03 -11.46 14.26
C GLY A 56 4.37 -11.53 13.56
N HIS A 57 4.37 -11.85 12.27
CA HIS A 57 5.55 -11.85 11.41
C HIS A 57 5.71 -10.50 10.73
N PHE A 58 6.80 -9.82 11.00
CA PHE A 58 7.08 -8.49 10.46
C PHE A 58 8.31 -8.48 9.58
N GLY A 59 8.30 -7.60 8.60
CA GLY A 59 9.45 -7.26 7.78
C GLY A 59 9.65 -5.74 7.74
N ILE A 60 10.91 -5.31 7.69
CA ILE A 60 11.25 -3.92 7.37
C ILE A 60 12.16 -3.91 6.15
N PHE A 61 11.76 -3.13 5.15
CA PHE A 61 12.55 -2.85 3.97
C PHE A 61 13.17 -1.45 4.09
N ILE A 62 14.48 -1.38 3.91
CA ILE A 62 15.29 -0.16 3.98
C ILE A 62 15.87 0.07 2.59
N SER A 63 15.34 1.04 1.86
CA SER A 63 15.82 1.39 0.53
C SER A 63 17.03 2.31 0.59
N ALA A 64 17.98 2.09 -0.31
CA ALA A 64 19.08 3.02 -0.55
C ALA A 64 18.65 4.29 -1.29
N GLN A 65 17.45 4.31 -1.85
CA GLN A 65 16.94 5.41 -2.66
C GLN A 65 15.99 6.35 -1.91
N HIS A 66 15.44 5.90 -0.77
CA HIS A 66 14.43 6.64 -0.02
C HIS A 66 14.76 6.71 1.47
N PRO A 67 14.55 7.86 2.13
CA PRO A 67 14.76 8.00 3.56
C PRO A 67 13.73 7.26 4.40
N GLN A 68 12.62 6.90 3.80
CA GLN A 68 11.54 6.17 4.44
C GLN A 68 11.84 4.68 4.46
N ILE A 69 11.33 4.01 5.49
CA ILE A 69 11.31 2.56 5.55
C ILE A 69 9.88 2.05 5.28
N GLU A 70 9.78 0.84 4.78
CA GLU A 70 8.50 0.14 4.70
C GLU A 70 8.45 -0.94 5.79
N LEU A 71 7.44 -0.86 6.64
CA LEU A 71 7.09 -1.90 7.61
C LEU A 71 5.98 -2.75 7.03
N SER A 72 6.20 -4.05 6.96
CA SER A 72 5.25 -5.04 6.48
C SER A 72 4.84 -5.98 7.62
N PHE A 73 3.54 -6.16 7.83
CA PHE A 73 2.98 -7.23 8.63
C PHE A 73 2.57 -8.36 7.68
N LEU A 74 3.34 -9.44 7.71
CA LEU A 74 3.26 -10.53 6.75
C LEU A 74 2.34 -11.63 7.27
N TYR A 75 1.60 -12.27 6.36
CA TYR A 75 0.78 -13.46 6.64
C TYR A 75 -0.20 -13.24 7.80
N PHE A 76 -0.80 -12.06 7.89
CA PHE A 76 -1.73 -11.76 8.98
C PHE A 76 -3.05 -12.52 8.88
N GLY A 77 -3.33 -13.16 7.77
CA GLY A 77 -4.49 -13.97 7.50
C GLY A 77 -4.35 -14.73 6.21
N GLU A 78 -5.19 -15.73 6.04
CA GLU A 78 -5.25 -16.59 4.87
C GLU A 78 -6.66 -16.67 4.33
N ALA A 79 -6.79 -16.87 3.00
CA ALA A 79 -8.05 -17.10 2.34
C ALA A 79 -7.88 -18.17 1.25
N LYS A 80 -8.99 -18.75 0.79
CA LYS A 80 -8.98 -19.70 -0.32
C LYS A 80 -8.90 -18.97 -1.65
N MET A 81 -8.33 -19.64 -2.66
CA MET A 81 -8.21 -19.08 -4.00
C MET A 81 -9.56 -18.71 -4.63
N GLU A 82 -10.64 -19.46 -4.30
CA GLU A 82 -11.98 -19.13 -4.77
C GLU A 82 -12.48 -17.76 -4.26
N GLU A 83 -11.87 -17.22 -3.20
CA GLU A 83 -12.23 -15.96 -2.58
C GLU A 83 -11.41 -14.77 -3.12
N ILE A 84 -10.59 -14.97 -4.17
CA ILE A 84 -9.67 -13.95 -4.69
C ILE A 84 -10.36 -12.63 -5.05
N ASN A 85 -11.56 -12.70 -5.64
CA ASN A 85 -12.32 -11.50 -6.01
C ASN A 85 -12.85 -10.76 -4.78
N LEU A 86 -13.23 -11.48 -3.75
CA LEU A 86 -13.66 -10.93 -2.48
C LEU A 86 -12.49 -10.23 -1.76
N ILE A 87 -11.32 -10.87 -1.73
CA ILE A 87 -10.09 -10.30 -1.17
C ILE A 87 -9.72 -9.01 -1.92
N ARG A 88 -9.74 -9.03 -3.25
CA ARG A 88 -9.48 -7.83 -4.07
C ARG A 88 -10.41 -6.68 -3.72
N HIS A 89 -11.70 -6.98 -3.60
CA HIS A 89 -12.71 -5.97 -3.23
C HIS A 89 -12.40 -5.36 -1.87
N VAL A 90 -12.18 -6.18 -0.84
CA VAL A 90 -11.91 -5.70 0.52
C VAL A 90 -10.58 -4.95 0.59
N CYS A 91 -9.51 -5.46 -0.03
CA CYS A 91 -8.23 -4.74 -0.10
C CYS A 91 -8.40 -3.36 -0.76
N ASN A 92 -9.13 -3.27 -1.87
CA ASN A 92 -9.37 -2.00 -2.54
C ASN A 92 -10.17 -1.02 -1.67
N GLN A 93 -11.21 -1.49 -0.97
CA GLN A 93 -11.98 -0.66 -0.06
C GLN A 93 -11.09 -0.06 1.05
N PHE A 94 -10.24 -0.87 1.66
CA PHE A 94 -9.31 -0.38 2.68
C PHE A 94 -8.28 0.59 2.09
N ASN A 95 -7.69 0.27 0.94
CA ASN A 95 -6.66 1.09 0.31
C ASN A 95 -7.16 2.46 -0.18
N ILE A 96 -8.45 2.56 -0.57
CA ILE A 96 -9.06 3.82 -0.98
C ILE A 96 -9.44 4.68 0.24
N ASN A 97 -9.88 4.05 1.34
CA ASN A 97 -10.43 4.74 2.49
C ASN A 97 -9.41 4.98 3.62
N SER A 98 -8.16 4.54 3.48
CA SER A 98 -7.14 4.72 4.52
C SER A 98 -5.97 5.58 4.04
N ASP A 99 -5.62 6.59 4.85
CA ASP A 99 -4.48 7.47 4.59
C ASP A 99 -3.12 6.89 5.03
N GLY A 100 -3.05 5.62 5.38
CA GLY A 100 -1.84 5.05 5.96
C GLY A 100 -1.47 3.66 5.46
N PRO A 101 -2.11 2.59 5.95
CA PRO A 101 -1.72 1.24 5.58
C PRO A 101 -2.19 0.87 4.18
N ARG A 102 -1.40 0.04 3.52
CA ARG A 102 -1.77 -0.62 2.27
C ARG A 102 -2.02 -2.10 2.56
N PHE A 103 -3.15 -2.61 2.11
CA PHE A 103 -3.49 -4.02 2.18
C PHE A 103 -3.12 -4.68 0.86
N ALA A 104 -2.33 -5.74 0.94
CA ALA A 104 -1.88 -6.53 -0.19
C ALA A 104 -2.12 -8.01 0.07
N TYR A 105 -2.01 -8.80 -0.98
CA TYR A 105 -2.06 -10.25 -0.89
C TYR A 105 -1.02 -10.87 -1.82
N SER A 106 -0.56 -12.05 -1.46
CA SER A 106 0.21 -12.93 -2.34
C SER A 106 -0.55 -14.25 -2.55
N VAL A 107 -0.29 -14.90 -3.67
CA VAL A 107 -0.87 -16.19 -4.00
C VAL A 107 0.22 -17.24 -3.87
N ASN A 108 -0.02 -18.25 -3.04
CA ASN A 108 0.80 -19.43 -2.98
C ASN A 108 0.19 -20.46 -3.94
N GLU A 109 0.78 -20.62 -5.11
CA GLU A 109 0.29 -21.53 -6.16
C GLU A 109 0.40 -23.00 -5.76
N GLU A 110 1.36 -23.36 -4.91
CA GLU A 110 1.57 -24.74 -4.46
C GLU A 110 0.46 -25.20 -3.50
N THR A 111 0.05 -24.30 -2.60
CA THR A 111 -0.98 -24.60 -1.59
C THR A 111 -2.36 -24.11 -1.98
N ASN A 112 -2.49 -23.37 -3.07
CA ASN A 112 -3.72 -22.72 -3.53
C ASN A 112 -4.37 -21.82 -2.45
N VAL A 113 -3.52 -21.12 -1.70
CA VAL A 113 -3.89 -20.21 -0.60
C VAL A 113 -3.50 -18.78 -0.96
N ILE A 114 -4.30 -17.85 -0.48
CA ILE A 114 -4.03 -16.41 -0.56
C ILE A 114 -3.55 -15.95 0.82
N ASP A 115 -2.34 -15.42 0.87
CA ASP A 115 -1.76 -14.82 2.07
C ASP A 115 -2.02 -13.31 2.08
N LEU A 116 -2.41 -12.78 3.24
CA LEU A 116 -2.74 -11.37 3.43
C LEU A 116 -1.61 -10.61 4.12
N HIS A 117 -1.35 -9.38 3.65
CA HIS A 117 -0.28 -8.52 4.15
C HIS A 117 -0.75 -7.08 4.38
N ILE A 118 -0.20 -6.44 5.40
CA ILE A 118 -0.36 -4.99 5.62
C ILE A 118 1.01 -4.34 5.47
N MET A 119 1.10 -3.27 4.70
CA MET A 119 2.32 -2.48 4.52
C MET A 119 2.08 -1.04 4.93
N THR A 120 3.05 -0.43 5.59
CA THR A 120 3.01 1.00 5.94
C THR A 120 4.37 1.62 5.82
N THR A 121 4.42 2.86 5.36
CA THR A 121 5.66 3.62 5.20
C THR A 121 5.89 4.49 6.43
N LEU A 122 7.10 4.45 6.97
CA LEU A 122 7.47 5.17 8.18
C LEU A 122 8.71 6.04 7.93
N LEU A 123 8.71 7.23 8.52
CA LEU A 123 9.90 8.04 8.67
C LEU A 123 10.39 7.88 10.12
N LEU A 124 11.60 7.35 10.29
CA LEU A 124 12.15 7.13 11.61
C LEU A 124 12.93 8.35 12.10
N ASP A 125 12.69 8.69 13.35
CA ASP A 125 13.53 9.60 14.13
C ASP A 125 14.40 8.77 15.07
N GLN A 126 15.70 9.07 15.12
CA GLN A 126 16.67 8.28 15.89
C GLN A 126 16.34 8.18 17.39
N TYR A 127 15.71 9.22 17.96
CA TYR A 127 15.37 9.27 19.39
C TYR A 127 14.03 8.58 19.70
N ARG A 128 13.16 8.41 18.70
CA ARG A 128 11.80 7.89 18.87
C ARG A 128 11.52 6.62 18.06
N ALA A 129 12.53 6.05 17.41
CA ALA A 129 12.37 4.90 16.52
C ALA A 129 11.68 3.71 17.20
N LYS A 130 12.01 3.43 18.47
CA LYS A 130 11.38 2.38 19.26
C LYS A 130 9.87 2.61 19.38
N ASP A 131 9.47 3.83 19.76
CA ASP A 131 8.06 4.16 20.00
C ASP A 131 7.27 4.17 18.69
N ILE A 132 7.86 4.72 17.62
CA ILE A 132 7.29 4.74 16.27
C ILE A 132 7.07 3.32 15.76
N LEU A 133 8.07 2.44 15.86
CA LEU A 133 7.95 1.05 15.41
C LEU A 133 6.94 0.28 16.27
N SER A 134 6.99 0.43 17.60
CA SER A 134 6.04 -0.22 18.50
C SER A 134 4.60 0.17 18.19
N LEU A 135 4.34 1.47 18.02
CA LEU A 135 3.01 1.97 17.67
C LEU A 135 2.55 1.48 16.30
N ALA A 136 3.43 1.51 15.30
CA ALA A 136 3.10 1.05 13.95
C ALA A 136 2.75 -0.45 13.94
N MET A 137 3.51 -1.29 14.65
CA MET A 137 3.21 -2.72 14.77
C MET A 137 1.90 -2.98 15.52
N GLN A 138 1.62 -2.23 16.60
CA GLN A 138 0.34 -2.33 17.32
C GLN A 138 -0.84 -1.93 16.43
N ASN A 139 -0.68 -0.88 15.62
CA ASN A 139 -1.69 -0.46 14.66
C ASN A 139 -1.94 -1.54 13.59
N CYS A 140 -0.91 -2.29 13.17
CA CYS A 140 -1.10 -3.41 12.25
C CYS A 140 -2.08 -4.46 12.81
N PHE A 141 -2.02 -4.79 14.09
CA PHE A 141 -2.99 -5.71 14.71
C PHE A 141 -4.42 -5.12 14.75
N ALA A 142 -4.55 -3.82 14.98
CA ALA A 142 -5.86 -3.16 14.92
C ALA A 142 -6.44 -3.20 13.50
N TRP A 143 -5.63 -2.95 12.48
CA TRP A 143 -6.01 -3.03 11.08
C TRP A 143 -6.32 -4.47 10.64
N GLN A 144 -5.55 -5.45 11.08
CA GLN A 144 -5.88 -6.88 10.89
C GLN A 144 -7.28 -7.19 11.38
N ASN A 145 -7.62 -6.80 12.61
CA ASN A 145 -8.93 -7.05 13.19
C ASN A 145 -10.05 -6.37 12.41
N ALA A 146 -9.83 -5.12 11.97
CA ALA A 146 -10.80 -4.40 11.15
C ALA A 146 -11.01 -5.07 9.79
N PHE A 147 -9.93 -5.50 9.14
CA PHE A 147 -9.97 -6.20 7.85
C PHE A 147 -10.72 -7.54 7.97
N ILE A 148 -10.35 -8.37 8.93
CA ILE A 148 -10.96 -9.70 9.13
C ILE A 148 -12.47 -9.56 9.40
N ARG A 149 -12.87 -8.59 10.21
CA ARG A 149 -14.28 -8.33 10.47
C ARG A 149 -15.03 -7.95 9.19
N ASN A 150 -14.55 -6.97 8.44
CA ASN A 150 -15.16 -6.55 7.19
C ASN A 150 -15.19 -7.69 6.17
N PHE A 151 -14.09 -8.43 6.02
CA PHE A 151 -14.02 -9.58 5.13
C PHE A 151 -15.07 -10.64 5.46
N ASN A 152 -15.29 -10.94 6.75
CA ASN A 152 -16.31 -11.90 7.18
C ASN A 152 -17.74 -11.38 6.94
N GLU A 153 -17.98 -10.08 7.10
CA GLU A 153 -19.26 -9.45 6.77
C GLU A 153 -19.56 -9.59 5.28
N VAL A 154 -18.64 -9.17 4.40
CA VAL A 154 -18.80 -9.28 2.94
C VAL A 154 -18.91 -10.74 2.48
N ARG A 155 -18.15 -11.66 3.10
CA ARG A 155 -18.24 -13.11 2.85
C ARG A 155 -19.63 -13.67 3.21
N SER A 156 -20.22 -13.19 4.31
CA SER A 156 -21.57 -13.58 4.74
C SER A 156 -22.63 -13.07 3.75
N ASP A 157 -22.52 -11.81 3.36
CA ASP A 157 -23.44 -11.21 2.39
C ASP A 157 -23.35 -11.88 1.01
N ALA A 158 -22.15 -12.21 0.56
CA ALA A 158 -21.92 -12.94 -0.68
C ALA A 158 -22.60 -14.33 -0.69
N ARG A 159 -22.62 -15.03 0.44
CA ARG A 159 -23.32 -16.30 0.56
C ARG A 159 -24.85 -16.16 0.53
N ASN A 160 -25.35 -15.03 1.03
CA ASN A 160 -26.79 -14.77 1.09
C ASN A 160 -27.36 -14.28 -0.26
N ILE A 161 -26.57 -13.60 -1.09
CA ILE A 161 -27.02 -12.99 -2.37
C ILE A 161 -26.89 -13.98 -3.54
N GLY A 162 -26.13 -15.07 -3.39
CA GLY A 162 -25.80 -16.01 -4.47
C GLY A 162 -24.61 -15.53 -5.32
N THR A 163 -23.82 -16.49 -5.80
CA THR A 163 -22.53 -16.22 -6.46
C THR A 163 -22.62 -15.37 -7.73
N ALA A 164 -23.73 -15.46 -8.47
CA ALA A 164 -23.91 -14.74 -9.74
C ALA A 164 -24.08 -13.23 -9.57
N ASP A 165 -24.78 -12.78 -8.54
CA ASP A 165 -24.99 -11.35 -8.28
C ASP A 165 -23.73 -10.70 -7.69
N VAL A 166 -22.94 -11.43 -6.92
CA VAL A 166 -21.67 -10.96 -6.40
C VAL A 166 -20.63 -10.79 -7.51
N GLU A 167 -20.53 -11.77 -8.42
CA GLU A 167 -19.66 -11.63 -9.60
C GLU A 167 -20.04 -10.42 -10.47
N ARG A 168 -21.32 -10.16 -10.62
CA ARG A 168 -21.82 -9.01 -11.37
C ARG A 168 -21.44 -7.71 -10.68
N THR A 169 -21.70 -7.58 -9.37
CA THR A 169 -21.35 -6.39 -8.56
C THR A 169 -19.85 -6.14 -8.55
N LEU A 170 -19.03 -7.18 -8.43
CA LEU A 170 -17.57 -7.08 -8.46
C LEU A 170 -17.02 -6.72 -9.86
N LYS A 171 -17.65 -7.23 -10.93
CA LYS A 171 -17.33 -6.81 -12.30
C LYS A 171 -17.65 -5.35 -12.54
N ASP A 172 -18.81 -4.89 -12.05
CA ASP A 172 -19.24 -3.51 -12.21
C ASP A 172 -18.36 -2.56 -11.40
N ALA A 173 -18.01 -2.88 -10.15
CA ALA A 173 -17.05 -2.12 -9.34
C ALA A 173 -15.63 -2.10 -9.95
N GLY A 174 -15.17 -3.22 -10.50
CA GLY A 174 -13.88 -3.30 -11.18
C GLY A 174 -13.87 -2.48 -12.48
N ARG A 175 -15.00 -2.41 -13.20
CA ARG A 175 -15.18 -1.57 -14.37
C ARG A 175 -15.14 -0.07 -14.01
N GLU A 176 -15.81 0.31 -12.94
CA GLU A 176 -15.87 1.70 -12.47
C GLU A 176 -14.48 2.19 -12.05
N LEU A 177 -13.71 1.38 -11.32
CA LEU A 177 -12.33 1.69 -10.95
C LEU A 177 -11.39 1.78 -12.16
N PHE A 178 -11.54 0.89 -13.14
CA PHE A 178 -10.78 0.96 -14.37
C PHE A 178 -11.10 2.23 -15.15
N LEU A 179 -12.37 2.60 -15.24
CA LEU A 179 -12.83 3.82 -15.90
C LEU A 179 -12.33 5.10 -15.22
N LEU A 180 -12.33 5.14 -13.89
CA LEU A 180 -11.79 6.26 -13.12
C LEU A 180 -10.29 6.40 -13.34
N ARG A 181 -9.54 5.31 -13.38
CA ARG A 181 -8.10 5.32 -13.63
C ARG A 181 -7.76 5.77 -15.05
N GLU A 182 -8.52 5.32 -16.06
CA GLU A 182 -8.34 5.77 -17.44
C GLU A 182 -8.68 7.26 -17.59
N LEU A 183 -9.74 7.74 -16.94
CA LEU A 183 -10.08 9.16 -16.89
C LEU A 183 -8.99 9.99 -16.20
N GLU A 184 -8.40 9.50 -15.12
CA GLU A 184 -7.32 10.16 -14.39
C GLU A 184 -6.04 10.23 -15.24
N LEU A 185 -5.70 9.16 -15.97
CA LEU A 185 -4.61 9.13 -16.93
C LEU A 185 -4.85 10.12 -18.09
N MET A 186 -6.07 10.16 -18.64
CA MET A 186 -6.42 11.10 -19.71
C MET A 186 -6.39 12.57 -19.23
N THR A 187 -6.77 12.84 -17.97
CA THR A 187 -6.68 14.20 -17.40
C THR A 187 -5.24 14.60 -17.08
N GLN A 188 -4.34 13.66 -16.77
CA GLN A 188 -2.91 13.92 -16.59
C GLN A 188 -2.19 14.16 -17.93
N GLU A 189 -2.61 13.52 -19.00
CA GLU A 189 -2.09 13.76 -20.36
C GLU A 189 -2.57 15.08 -20.98
N THR A 190 -3.66 15.66 -20.48
CA THR A 190 -4.16 17.00 -20.89
C THR A 190 -3.48 18.15 -20.13
N ALA A 191 -2.16 18.08 -19.89
CA ALA A 191 -1.38 19.19 -19.38
C ALA A 191 -1.48 20.44 -20.31
N PRO A 192 -1.37 21.67 -19.79
CA PRO A 192 -1.64 22.88 -20.54
C PRO A 192 -0.75 23.01 -21.78
N GLY A 193 -1.31 22.81 -22.95
CA GLY A 193 -0.64 22.80 -24.25
C GLY A 193 -1.27 21.86 -25.29
N TRP A 194 -2.13 20.96 -24.88
CA TRP A 194 -2.83 20.08 -25.81
C TRP A 194 -3.94 20.83 -26.56
N ARG A 195 -3.84 20.84 -27.89
CA ARG A 195 -4.97 21.26 -28.75
C ARG A 195 -5.94 20.10 -28.84
N HIS A 196 -7.19 20.33 -28.49
CA HIS A 196 -8.29 19.42 -28.83
C HIS A 196 -8.37 19.31 -30.36
N ASP A 197 -7.86 18.24 -30.90
CA ASP A 197 -8.15 17.88 -32.28
C ASP A 197 -9.32 16.89 -32.34
N GLU A 198 -9.97 16.81 -33.49
CA GLU A 198 -11.13 15.94 -33.72
C GLU A 198 -10.79 14.44 -33.51
N THR A 199 -9.52 14.08 -33.57
CA THR A 199 -9.02 12.71 -33.40
C THR A 199 -9.19 12.23 -31.95
N THR A 200 -8.99 13.11 -30.98
CA THR A 200 -9.16 12.79 -29.55
C THR A 200 -10.62 12.52 -29.21
N ALA A 201 -11.56 13.31 -29.78
CA ALA A 201 -13.01 13.11 -29.60
C ALA A 201 -13.49 11.79 -30.24
N ALA A 202 -12.95 11.44 -31.43
CA ALA A 202 -13.26 10.17 -32.11
C ALA A 202 -12.74 8.96 -31.32
N THR A 203 -11.55 9.06 -30.72
CA THR A 203 -10.96 8.01 -29.90
C THR A 203 -11.75 7.79 -28.60
N LEU A 204 -12.19 8.87 -27.96
CA LEU A 204 -13.06 8.82 -26.76
C LEU A 204 -14.42 8.18 -27.10
N GLY A 205 -15.03 8.53 -28.25
CA GLY A 205 -16.28 7.95 -28.73
C GLY A 205 -16.15 6.45 -29.02
N GLN A 206 -15.09 6.01 -29.70
CA GLN A 206 -14.81 4.60 -29.96
C GLN A 206 -14.55 3.81 -28.68
N TRP A 207 -13.90 4.44 -27.71
CA TRP A 207 -13.64 3.82 -26.42
C TRP A 207 -14.94 3.67 -25.61
N MET A 208 -15.81 4.68 -25.58
CA MET A 208 -17.13 4.61 -24.95
C MET A 208 -18.02 3.52 -25.56
N VAL A 209 -18.00 3.37 -26.88
CA VAL A 209 -18.72 2.28 -27.57
C VAL A 209 -18.19 0.91 -27.16
N ARG A 210 -16.87 0.74 -27.02
CA ARG A 210 -16.26 -0.53 -26.57
C ARG A 210 -16.50 -0.81 -25.09
N ALA A 211 -16.47 0.21 -24.24
CA ALA A 211 -16.61 0.05 -22.80
C ALA A 211 -18.07 -0.15 -22.35
N PHE A 212 -19.02 0.48 -23.03
CA PHE A 212 -20.42 0.50 -22.62
C PHE A 212 -21.35 -0.27 -23.56
N GLY A 213 -20.86 -0.79 -24.71
CA GLY A 213 -21.67 -1.55 -25.65
C GLY A 213 -22.82 -0.75 -26.27
N MET A 214 -22.66 0.58 -26.41
CA MET A 214 -23.61 1.47 -27.07
C MET A 214 -23.37 1.49 -28.56
#